data_2a47fdc93a7b3867041bbd7fde9e7890
#
_entry.id   2a47fdc93a7b3867041bbd7fde9e7890
#
_cell.length_a   1.000
_cell.length_b   1.000
_cell.length_c   1.000
_cell.angle_alpha   90.00
_cell.angle_beta   90.00
_cell.angle_gamma   90.00
#
_symmetry.space_group_name_H-M   'P 1'
#
loop_
_entity.id
_entity.type
_entity.pdbx_description
1 polymer ?
#
loop_
_entity_poly.entity_id
_entity_poly.type
_entity_poly.pdbx_seq_one_letter_code
_entity_poly.pdbx_strand_id
1 'polypeptide(L)'
;MIQRRTLIGAIGAVALSSASYFPMTACAAMPRGEGSDPIRIVVPYPPGGPLDVSARTIAEAVVDTLGNVIVDNRPGAGGNIGTGQVVKSQPDGTTIGYVTNGIMCVNPYLYDRQSFDPLKDLTPVAGLT
;
A
#
# COMPACT_ATOMS: atom_id res chain seq x y z
N MET A 1 32.61 -74.40 -9.18
CA MET A 1 33.44 -73.86 -10.23
C MET A 1 33.31 -72.34 -10.18
N ILE A 2 34.21 -71.66 -9.42
CA ILE A 2 35.38 -70.94 -9.87
C ILE A 2 35.01 -69.98 -11.05
N GLN A 3 35.02 -68.67 -10.86
CA GLN A 3 36.07 -67.68 -10.71
C GLN A 3 35.45 -66.29 -10.36
N ARG A 4 35.80 -65.58 -9.41
CA ARG A 4 36.84 -64.57 -9.14
C ARG A 4 37.26 -63.69 -10.34
N ARG A 5 37.00 -62.34 -10.21
CA ARG A 5 37.99 -61.26 -10.50
C ARG A 5 37.41 -59.89 -10.15
N THR A 6 37.83 -59.38 -9.07
CA THR A 6 38.61 -58.15 -8.75
C THR A 6 38.88 -57.17 -9.89
N LEU A 7 38.63 -55.87 -9.62
CA LEU A 7 39.51 -54.71 -9.84
C LEU A 7 38.71 -53.44 -9.56
N ILE A 8 38.96 -52.76 -8.44
CA ILE A 8 39.87 -51.64 -8.19
C ILE A 8 39.65 -50.44 -9.09
N GLY A 9 39.27 -49.34 -8.46
CA GLY A 9 39.81 -48.02 -8.73
C GLY A 9 38.89 -47.00 -9.37
N ALA A 10 38.44 -46.03 -8.63
CA ALA A 10 38.83 -44.66 -8.84
C ALA A 10 38.06 -43.75 -7.86
N ILE A 11 38.82 -43.17 -6.98
CA ILE A 11 38.41 -42.07 -6.10
C ILE A 11 38.28 -40.84 -6.99
N GLY A 12 37.05 -40.38 -7.18
CA GLY A 12 36.76 -39.09 -7.79
C GLY A 12 36.23 -38.15 -6.71
N ALA A 13 37.06 -37.23 -6.26
CA ALA A 13 36.67 -36.15 -5.34
C ALA A 13 35.71 -35.23 -6.05
N VAL A 14 34.45 -35.25 -5.65
CA VAL A 14 33.47 -34.25 -6.09
C VAL A 14 33.50 -33.11 -5.05
N ALA A 15 34.07 -31.99 -5.48
CA ALA A 15 34.06 -30.74 -4.74
C ALA A 15 32.61 -30.26 -4.57
N LEU A 16 32.14 -30.21 -3.31
CA LEU A 16 30.90 -29.56 -2.95
C LEU A 16 31.09 -28.04 -3.07
N SER A 17 30.75 -27.48 -4.20
CA SER A 17 30.49 -26.06 -4.30
C SER A 17 29.08 -25.79 -3.75
N SER A 18 29.01 -25.41 -2.49
CA SER A 18 27.80 -24.90 -1.86
C SER A 18 27.48 -23.49 -2.41
N ALA A 19 26.80 -23.46 -3.53
CA ALA A 19 26.16 -22.24 -4.00
C ALA A 19 25.02 -21.90 -3.02
N SER A 20 25.25 -20.96 -2.14
CA SER A 20 24.24 -20.38 -1.28
C SER A 20 23.23 -19.64 -2.14
N TYR A 21 22.18 -20.31 -2.54
CA TYR A 21 21.00 -19.65 -3.11
C TYR A 21 20.30 -18.91 -1.97
N PHE A 22 20.57 -17.62 -1.86
CA PHE A 22 19.68 -16.71 -1.15
C PHE A 22 18.38 -16.66 -1.97
N PRO A 23 17.24 -17.08 -1.44
CA PRO A 23 15.98 -16.78 -2.06
C PRO A 23 15.78 -15.28 -1.93
N MET A 24 16.05 -14.57 -3.02
CA MET A 24 15.59 -13.21 -3.21
C MET A 24 14.06 -13.31 -3.20
N THR A 25 13.47 -13.02 -2.03
CA THR A 25 12.01 -12.92 -1.89
C THR A 25 11.61 -11.74 -2.75
N ALA A 26 11.39 -11.99 -4.02
CA ALA A 26 10.71 -11.06 -4.90
C ALA A 26 9.37 -10.79 -4.22
N CYS A 27 9.17 -9.56 -3.76
CA CYS A 27 7.87 -9.06 -3.37
C CYS A 27 7.02 -9.14 -4.66
N ALA A 28 6.40 -10.29 -4.86
CA ALA A 28 5.51 -10.50 -5.98
C ALA A 28 4.36 -9.53 -5.76
N ALA A 29 4.33 -8.46 -6.55
CA ALA A 29 3.14 -7.65 -6.70
C ALA A 29 2.04 -8.63 -7.10
N MET A 30 1.10 -8.90 -6.18
CA MET A 30 -0.04 -9.74 -6.49
C MET A 30 -0.80 -9.08 -7.64
N PRO A 31 -0.99 -9.75 -8.77
CA PRO A 31 -1.84 -9.20 -9.81
C PRO A 31 -3.23 -9.03 -9.22
N ARG A 32 -3.68 -7.81 -9.13
CA ARG A 32 -5.06 -7.50 -8.77
C ARG A 32 -5.92 -8.05 -9.90
N GLY A 33 -6.72 -9.07 -9.61
CA GLY A 33 -7.59 -9.70 -10.60
C GLY A 33 -8.53 -8.65 -11.23
N GLU A 34 -8.80 -8.80 -12.50
CA GLU A 34 -9.86 -8.07 -13.21
C GLU A 34 -11.17 -8.26 -12.43
N GLY A 35 -11.63 -7.20 -11.76
CA GLY A 35 -12.84 -7.23 -10.92
C GLY A 35 -12.65 -6.78 -9.48
N SER A 36 -11.47 -6.30 -9.06
CA SER A 36 -11.30 -5.68 -7.74
C SER A 36 -12.01 -4.32 -7.70
N ASP A 37 -12.67 -4.04 -6.58
CA ASP A 37 -13.29 -2.74 -6.34
C ASP A 37 -12.26 -1.61 -6.55
N PRO A 38 -12.67 -0.49 -7.18
CA PRO A 38 -11.77 0.62 -7.43
C PRO A 38 -11.24 1.20 -6.12
N ILE A 39 -9.97 1.58 -6.12
CA ILE A 39 -9.39 2.33 -5.00
C ILE A 39 -10.01 3.73 -4.99
N ARG A 40 -10.45 4.18 -3.84
CA ARG A 40 -10.99 5.50 -3.63
C ARG A 40 -10.02 6.36 -2.84
N ILE A 41 -9.63 7.51 -3.41
CA ILE A 41 -8.88 8.55 -2.71
C ILE A 41 -9.86 9.63 -2.28
N VAL A 42 -10.14 9.73 -0.99
CA VAL A 42 -11.00 10.76 -0.43
C VAL A 42 -10.18 12.03 -0.18
N VAL A 43 -10.54 13.12 -0.85
CA VAL A 43 -9.92 14.44 -0.69
C VAL A 43 -10.89 15.33 0.08
N PRO A 44 -10.54 15.75 1.31
CA PRO A 44 -11.46 16.51 2.19
C PRO A 44 -11.53 18.00 1.83
N TYR A 45 -11.31 18.36 0.57
CA TYR A 45 -11.32 19.73 0.06
C TYR A 45 -12.02 19.81 -1.30
N PRO A 46 -12.47 21.02 -1.70
CA PRO A 46 -13.13 21.21 -2.98
C PRO A 46 -12.28 20.78 -4.17
N PRO A 47 -12.91 20.31 -5.25
CA PRO A 47 -12.20 19.98 -6.48
C PRO A 47 -11.52 21.20 -7.10
N GLY A 48 -10.43 20.98 -7.86
CA GLY A 48 -9.63 22.02 -8.51
C GLY A 48 -8.61 22.70 -7.60
N GLY A 49 -8.56 22.37 -6.31
CA GLY A 49 -7.53 22.83 -5.39
C GLY A 49 -6.21 22.05 -5.52
N PRO A 50 -5.12 22.51 -4.89
CA PRO A 50 -3.80 21.86 -5.00
C PRO A 50 -3.81 20.40 -4.52
N LEU A 51 -4.62 20.08 -3.51
CA LEU A 51 -4.77 18.72 -2.99
C LEU A 51 -5.53 17.81 -3.96
N ASP A 52 -6.53 18.33 -4.65
CA ASP A 52 -7.26 17.60 -5.68
C ASP A 52 -6.37 17.31 -6.90
N VAL A 53 -5.62 18.32 -7.33
CA VAL A 53 -4.68 18.15 -8.45
C VAL A 53 -3.63 17.09 -8.13
N SER A 54 -3.01 17.15 -6.96
CA SER A 54 -2.02 16.15 -6.56
C SER A 54 -2.62 14.75 -6.41
N ALA A 55 -3.83 14.62 -5.85
CA ALA A 55 -4.52 13.33 -5.75
C ALA A 55 -4.83 12.72 -7.12
N ARG A 56 -5.24 13.55 -8.10
CA ARG A 56 -5.48 13.09 -9.48
C ARG A 56 -4.19 12.68 -10.19
N THR A 57 -3.11 13.44 -10.00
CA THR A 57 -1.79 13.08 -10.54
C THR A 57 -1.31 11.74 -9.98
N ILE A 58 -1.50 11.49 -8.68
CA ILE A 58 -1.19 10.20 -8.08
C ILE A 58 -2.08 9.10 -8.66
N ALA A 59 -3.39 9.34 -8.77
CA ALA A 59 -4.33 8.38 -9.33
C ALA A 59 -3.94 7.97 -10.76
N GLU A 60 -3.57 8.92 -11.60
CA GLU A 60 -3.08 8.67 -12.96
C GLU A 60 -1.77 7.88 -12.98
N ALA A 61 -0.84 8.21 -12.08
CA ALA A 61 0.47 7.55 -12.03
C ALA A 61 0.42 6.08 -11.58
N VAL A 62 -0.62 5.70 -10.83
CA VAL A 62 -0.74 4.34 -10.27
C VAL A 62 -1.75 3.46 -10.99
N VAL A 63 -2.44 3.97 -12.02
CA VAL A 63 -3.50 3.23 -12.72
C VAL A 63 -3.02 1.92 -13.31
N ASP A 64 -1.80 1.88 -13.86
CA ASP A 64 -1.22 0.69 -14.48
C ASP A 64 -0.86 -0.41 -13.46
N THR A 65 -0.63 -0.01 -12.20
CA THR A 65 -0.22 -0.93 -11.14
C THR A 65 -1.37 -1.33 -10.21
N LEU A 66 -2.24 -0.37 -9.89
CA LEU A 66 -3.29 -0.55 -8.90
C LEU A 66 -4.69 -0.66 -9.52
N GLY A 67 -4.80 -0.48 -10.83
CA GLY A 67 -6.08 -0.48 -11.53
C GLY A 67 -6.84 0.84 -11.35
N ASN A 68 -8.17 0.78 -11.40
CA ASN A 68 -8.99 1.97 -11.37
C ASN A 68 -8.93 2.69 -10.01
N VAL A 69 -8.55 3.97 -10.03
CA VAL A 69 -8.48 4.85 -8.85
C VAL A 69 -9.43 6.02 -9.02
N ILE A 70 -10.32 6.22 -8.07
CA ILE A 70 -11.35 7.27 -8.08
C ILE A 70 -10.98 8.33 -7.04
N VAL A 71 -10.93 9.59 -7.46
CA VAL A 71 -10.78 10.73 -6.55
C VAL A 71 -12.16 11.25 -6.16
N ASP A 72 -12.47 11.19 -4.85
CA ASP A 72 -13.76 11.59 -4.26
C ASP A 72 -13.57 12.81 -3.36
N ASN A 73 -14.04 13.98 -3.80
CA ASN A 73 -13.94 15.23 -3.05
C ASN A 73 -15.07 15.34 -2.01
N ARG A 74 -14.71 15.44 -0.72
CA ARG A 74 -15.65 15.54 0.41
C ARG A 74 -15.31 16.73 1.31
N PRO A 75 -15.56 17.95 0.85
CA PRO A 75 -15.25 19.15 1.62
C PRO A 75 -16.19 19.32 2.81
N GLY A 76 -15.74 20.08 3.81
CA GLY A 76 -16.55 20.56 4.93
C GLY A 76 -15.88 20.41 6.29
N ALA A 77 -16.23 21.30 7.21
CA ALA A 77 -15.73 21.37 8.58
C ALA A 77 -14.18 21.26 8.68
N GLY A 78 -13.47 22.07 7.86
CA GLY A 78 -12.00 22.03 7.85
C GLY A 78 -11.40 20.68 7.42
N GLY A 79 -12.16 19.85 6.67
CA GLY A 79 -11.76 18.52 6.24
C GLY A 79 -12.25 17.37 7.12
N ASN A 80 -12.87 17.68 8.27
CA ASN A 80 -13.33 16.64 9.20
C ASN A 80 -14.43 15.75 8.61
N ILE A 81 -15.26 16.26 7.69
CA ILE A 81 -16.33 15.47 7.07
C ILE A 81 -15.71 14.37 6.19
N GLY A 82 -14.81 14.73 5.28
CA GLY A 82 -14.15 13.77 4.38
C GLY A 82 -13.31 12.75 5.16
N THR A 83 -12.50 13.21 6.10
CA THR A 83 -11.67 12.34 6.93
C THR A 83 -12.51 11.39 7.80
N GLY A 84 -13.60 11.89 8.38
CA GLY A 84 -14.52 11.03 9.14
C GLY A 84 -15.20 9.96 8.29
N GLN A 85 -15.32 10.17 6.98
CA GLN A 85 -15.82 9.17 6.04
C GLN A 85 -14.76 8.06 5.79
N VAL A 86 -13.48 8.45 5.70
CA VAL A 86 -12.37 7.48 5.59
C VAL A 86 -12.32 6.57 6.83
N VAL A 87 -12.38 7.16 8.01
CA VAL A 87 -12.37 6.40 9.28
C VAL A 87 -13.53 5.40 9.38
N LYS A 88 -14.70 5.74 8.81
CA LYS A 88 -15.88 4.86 8.81
C LYS A 88 -15.87 3.82 7.69
N SER A 89 -14.94 3.92 6.73
CA SER A 89 -14.82 2.93 5.65
C SER A 89 -14.25 1.62 6.17
N GLN A 90 -14.40 0.56 5.39
CA GLN A 90 -13.79 -0.72 5.73
C GLN A 90 -12.26 -0.64 5.65
N PRO A 91 -11.53 -1.24 6.60
CA PRO A 91 -10.06 -1.19 6.64
C PRO A 91 -9.43 -2.26 5.72
N ASP A 92 -9.90 -2.32 4.48
CA ASP A 92 -9.48 -3.30 3.46
C ASP A 92 -8.45 -2.74 2.46
N GLY A 93 -8.06 -1.46 2.65
CA GLY A 93 -7.10 -0.77 1.79
C GLY A 93 -7.71 -0.22 0.48
N THR A 94 -9.02 -0.32 0.28
CA THR A 94 -9.70 0.23 -0.91
C THR A 94 -10.00 1.72 -0.76
N THR A 95 -10.05 2.25 0.47
CA THR A 95 -10.29 3.67 0.74
C THR A 95 -9.07 4.30 1.39
N ILE A 96 -8.52 5.33 0.75
CA ILE A 96 -7.36 6.10 1.21
C ILE A 96 -7.80 7.55 1.43
N GLY A 97 -7.41 8.14 2.55
CA GLY A 97 -7.67 9.55 2.86
C GLY A 97 -6.47 10.45 2.55
N TYR A 98 -6.72 11.57 1.89
CA TYR A 98 -5.72 12.63 1.73
C TYR A 98 -5.83 13.60 2.90
N VAL A 99 -5.00 13.43 3.92
CA VAL A 99 -5.11 14.17 5.19
C VAL A 99 -4.03 15.24 5.30
N THR A 100 -4.37 16.41 5.80
CA THR A 100 -3.43 17.54 5.99
C THR A 100 -3.04 17.71 7.45
N ASN A 101 -1.93 18.43 7.68
CA ASN A 101 -1.50 18.80 9.03
C ASN A 101 -2.60 19.55 9.81
N GLY A 102 -3.43 20.34 9.13
CA GLY A 102 -4.57 21.02 9.75
C GLY A 102 -5.55 20.04 10.38
N ILE A 103 -5.87 18.95 9.67
CA ILE A 103 -6.78 17.92 10.16
C ILE A 103 -6.17 17.11 11.31
N MET A 104 -4.86 16.79 11.20
CA MET A 104 -4.18 15.97 12.19
C MET A 104 -3.84 16.71 13.49
N CYS A 105 -3.38 17.97 13.37
CA CYS A 105 -2.75 18.68 14.47
C CYS A 105 -3.57 19.87 14.99
N VAL A 106 -4.40 20.50 14.14
CA VAL A 106 -5.11 21.74 14.49
C VAL A 106 -6.58 21.45 14.84
N ASN A 107 -7.27 20.68 14.00
CA ASN A 107 -8.69 20.41 14.18
C ASN A 107 -9.06 19.78 15.52
N PRO A 108 -8.27 18.87 16.14
CA PRO A 108 -8.56 18.33 17.46
C PRO A 108 -8.69 19.40 18.57
N TYR A 109 -8.03 20.56 18.38
CA TYR A 109 -8.07 21.68 19.33
C TYR A 109 -9.06 22.78 18.93
N LEU A 110 -9.48 22.78 17.65
CA LEU A 110 -10.36 23.83 17.12
C LEU A 110 -11.84 23.44 17.17
N TYR A 111 -12.14 22.16 17.08
CA TYR A 111 -13.51 21.65 17.06
C TYR A 111 -13.84 20.90 18.36
N ASP A 112 -14.86 21.33 19.07
CA ASP A 112 -15.31 20.70 20.33
C ASP A 112 -15.79 19.25 20.16
N ARG A 113 -16.21 18.88 18.94
CA ARG A 113 -16.69 17.54 18.61
C ARG A 113 -16.08 17.09 17.28
N GLN A 114 -15.05 16.29 17.38
CA GLN A 114 -14.49 15.54 16.26
C GLN A 114 -15.01 14.10 16.30
N SER A 115 -15.47 13.58 15.18
CA SER A 115 -16.06 12.24 15.11
C SER A 115 -15.05 11.10 15.06
N PHE A 116 -13.75 11.40 15.11
CA PHE A 116 -12.63 10.46 15.03
C PHE A 116 -11.42 11.01 15.79
N ASP A 117 -10.54 10.12 16.22
CA ASP A 117 -9.23 10.46 16.77
C ASP A 117 -8.16 10.27 15.67
N PRO A 118 -7.55 11.37 15.16
CA PRO A 118 -6.63 11.26 14.03
C PRO A 118 -5.39 10.40 14.30
N LEU A 119 -4.99 10.23 15.55
CA LEU A 119 -3.82 9.45 15.94
C LEU A 119 -4.11 7.95 16.14
N LYS A 120 -5.37 7.59 16.39
CA LYS A 120 -5.77 6.21 16.66
C LYS A 120 -6.51 5.57 15.49
N ASP A 121 -7.35 6.36 14.81
CA ASP A 121 -8.28 5.84 13.81
C ASP A 121 -7.73 5.88 12.39
N LEU A 122 -6.54 6.49 12.20
CA LEU A 122 -5.87 6.59 10.90
C LEU A 122 -4.49 5.93 10.93
N THR A 123 -4.21 5.13 9.92
CA THR A 123 -2.87 4.57 9.71
C THR A 123 -2.16 5.34 8.60
N PRO A 124 -1.01 5.98 8.86
CA PRO A 124 -0.27 6.71 7.85
C PRO A 124 0.32 5.74 6.81
N VAL A 125 0.16 6.08 5.53
CA VAL A 125 0.70 5.31 4.40
C VAL A 125 1.95 5.98 3.84
N ALA A 126 1.88 7.27 3.55
CA ALA A 126 3.00 8.05 3.01
C ALA A 126 2.84 9.53 3.32
N GLY A 127 3.95 10.25 3.43
CA GLY A 127 3.98 11.70 3.48
C GLY A 127 4.18 12.28 2.09
N LEU A 128 3.39 13.30 1.76
CA LEU A 128 3.51 14.07 0.52
C LEU A 128 3.96 15.48 0.90
N THR A 129 5.18 15.86 0.50
CA THR A 129 5.78 17.20 0.76
C THR A 129 6.16 17.85 -0.54
#